data_c9d9102635d5887eae6e19175aa51158
#
_entry.id   c9d9102635d5887eae6e19175aa51158
#
_cell.length_a   1.000
_cell.length_b   1.000
_cell.length_c   1.000
_cell.angle_alpha   90.00
_cell.angle_beta   90.00
_cell.angle_gamma   90.00
#
_symmetry.space_group_name_H-M   'P 1'
#
loop_
_entity.id
_entity.type
_entity.pdbx_description
1 polymer ?
#
loop_
_entity_poly.entity_id
_entity_poly.type
_entity_poly.pdbx_seq_one_letter_code
_entity_poly.pdbx_strand_id
1 'polypeptide(L)'
;MIVMPALDRKAPPAHVKEELMQKIRLSAHAEDAVRKRTADISIGVPAPRRNWIPVSVAVALGMIALFSIFALRLLNTIDEQNKKLVSVQDERQQLQTRLLALKDELTRKEELLKVLASKRIEITVMNGLKTSPVSYGKIIWDPEKKTAILQVSNLPPVPSDKDYQLWVIKDKKPISAGVFSVNNSEPNYFKIENLAVTNPKEIGAFAVTLEPKGGVPQPTGEMYIAGSPKL
;
A
#
# COMPACT_ATOMS: atom_id res chain seq x y z
N MET A 1 -1.63 45.07 37.52
CA MET A 1 -1.34 46.44 37.98
C MET A 1 -0.02 46.35 38.73
N ILE A 2 1.12 46.55 37.99
CA ILE A 2 2.46 46.48 38.57
C ILE A 2 2.93 47.91 38.68
N VAL A 3 3.10 48.36 39.93
CA VAL A 3 3.58 49.70 40.30
C VAL A 3 5.11 49.65 40.19
N MET A 4 5.69 50.43 39.26
CA MET A 4 7.13 50.67 39.20
C MET A 4 7.50 51.77 40.25
N PRO A 5 8.57 51.52 41.02
CA PRO A 5 9.04 52.56 41.93
C PRO A 5 9.75 53.66 41.15
N ALA A 6 9.47 54.92 41.56
CA ALA A 6 10.09 56.13 41.02
C ALA A 6 11.61 56.08 41.29
N LEU A 7 12.42 56.12 40.23
CA LEU A 7 13.86 56.36 40.35
C LEU A 7 14.13 57.82 40.69
N ASP A 8 14.67 58.04 41.89
CA ASP A 8 15.14 59.31 42.34
C ASP A 8 16.32 59.83 41.52
N ARG A 9 16.05 60.78 40.61
CA ARG A 9 17.08 61.34 39.71
C ARG A 9 17.88 62.42 40.48
N LYS A 10 18.90 61.96 41.17
CA LYS A 10 19.90 62.89 41.69
C LYS A 10 20.74 63.43 40.54
N ALA A 11 20.74 64.75 40.36
CA ALA A 11 21.51 65.42 39.33
C ALA A 11 23.03 65.17 39.56
N PRO A 12 23.78 64.79 38.47
CA PRO A 12 25.21 64.55 38.65
C PRO A 12 25.97 65.84 39.07
N PRO A 13 27.02 65.63 39.85
CA PRO A 13 27.78 66.78 40.34
C PRO A 13 28.42 67.54 39.16
N ALA A 14 28.53 68.87 39.31
CA ALA A 14 28.92 69.81 38.23
C ALA A 14 30.28 69.50 37.56
N HIS A 15 31.22 68.89 38.30
CA HIS A 15 32.54 68.54 37.78
C HIS A 15 32.48 67.40 36.73
N VAL A 16 31.51 66.49 36.79
CA VAL A 16 31.37 65.42 35.83
C VAL A 16 30.96 65.90 34.43
N LYS A 17 30.17 66.96 34.39
CA LYS A 17 29.78 67.65 33.14
C LYS A 17 30.97 68.26 32.43
N GLU A 18 31.84 68.95 33.19
CA GLU A 18 33.02 69.59 32.64
C GLU A 18 34.04 68.55 32.13
N GLU A 19 34.25 67.47 32.89
CA GLU A 19 35.16 66.39 32.48
C GLU A 19 34.66 65.64 31.22
N LEU A 20 33.38 65.44 31.12
CA LEU A 20 32.76 64.83 29.95
C LEU A 20 32.88 65.75 28.72
N MET A 21 32.65 67.05 28.88
CA MET A 21 32.76 68.01 27.78
C MET A 21 34.19 68.21 27.36
N GLN A 22 35.16 68.12 28.26
CA GLN A 22 36.58 68.15 27.91
C GLN A 22 37.00 66.88 27.12
N LYS A 23 36.54 65.71 27.51
CA LYS A 23 36.77 64.45 26.75
C LYS A 23 36.17 64.50 25.33
N ILE A 24 34.93 65.02 25.21
CA ILE A 24 34.29 65.19 23.89
C ILE A 24 35.05 66.16 23.00
N ARG A 25 35.56 67.28 23.54
CA ARG A 25 36.40 68.22 22.75
C ARG A 25 37.72 67.60 22.31
N LEU A 26 38.37 66.83 23.18
CA LEU A 26 39.62 66.14 22.84
C LEU A 26 39.40 65.05 21.77
N SER A 27 38.31 64.30 21.84
CA SER A 27 37.97 63.29 20.84
C SER A 27 37.59 63.95 19.49
N ALA A 28 36.87 65.05 19.48
CA ALA A 28 36.53 65.80 18.27
C ALA A 28 37.78 66.37 17.58
N HIS A 29 38.75 66.89 18.34
CA HIS A 29 40.02 67.35 17.77
C HIS A 29 40.89 66.18 17.26
N ALA A 30 40.84 65.01 17.88
CA ALA A 30 41.54 63.82 17.41
C ALA A 30 40.96 63.27 16.07
N GLU A 31 39.62 63.29 15.95
CA GLU A 31 38.91 62.89 14.75
C GLU A 31 39.19 63.84 13.56
N ASP A 32 39.21 65.16 13.80
CA ASP A 32 39.56 66.13 12.77
C ASP A 32 41.03 66.02 12.30
N ALA A 33 41.94 65.70 13.24
CA ALA A 33 43.33 65.45 12.91
C ALA A 33 43.57 64.19 12.06
N VAL A 34 42.79 63.11 12.38
CA VAL A 34 42.81 61.89 11.59
C VAL A 34 42.16 62.10 10.23
N ARG A 35 41.04 62.85 10.16
CA ARG A 35 40.37 63.17 8.91
C ARG A 35 41.20 64.04 7.96
N LYS A 36 41.98 64.98 8.49
CA LYS A 36 42.95 65.78 7.68
C LYS A 36 44.10 64.90 7.17
N ARG A 37 44.61 63.96 7.97
CA ARG A 37 45.70 63.05 7.52
C ARG A 37 45.24 62.04 6.49
N THR A 38 43.99 61.61 6.53
CA THR A 38 43.43 60.69 5.54
C THR A 38 43.03 61.39 4.23
N ALA A 39 42.77 62.68 4.24
CA ALA A 39 42.43 63.46 3.07
C ALA A 39 43.69 63.74 2.16
N ASP A 40 44.88 63.68 2.75
CA ASP A 40 46.16 64.03 2.01
C ASP A 40 46.86 62.78 1.45
N ILE A 41 46.34 61.59 1.70
CA ILE A 41 46.83 60.34 1.05
C ILE A 41 45.99 60.13 -0.21
N SER A 42 46.16 60.92 -1.20
CA SER A 42 45.78 60.58 -2.57
C SER A 42 46.72 59.49 -3.07
N ILE A 43 46.42 58.21 -2.71
CA ILE A 43 46.96 57.07 -3.40
C ILE A 43 46.46 57.21 -4.83
N GLY A 44 47.29 57.61 -5.73
CA GLY A 44 46.98 57.60 -7.14
C GLY A 44 46.80 56.14 -7.60
N VAL A 45 45.59 55.65 -7.39
CA VAL A 45 45.14 54.37 -7.95
C VAL A 45 45.10 54.62 -9.46
N PRO A 46 45.96 53.98 -10.28
CA PRO A 46 45.88 54.13 -11.72
C PRO A 46 44.46 53.70 -12.13
N ALA A 47 43.73 54.59 -12.79
CA ALA A 47 42.41 54.31 -13.29
C ALA A 47 42.45 53.00 -14.07
N PRO A 48 41.62 51.97 -13.73
CA PRO A 48 41.65 50.72 -14.44
C PRO A 48 41.32 51.00 -15.90
N ARG A 49 42.21 50.58 -16.79
CA ARG A 49 42.04 50.70 -18.25
C ARG A 49 40.71 50.02 -18.61
N ARG A 50 39.70 50.80 -18.91
CA ARG A 50 38.26 50.53 -19.05
C ARG A 50 37.89 49.54 -20.19
N ASN A 51 38.90 48.98 -20.89
CA ASN A 51 38.63 48.19 -22.10
C ASN A 51 38.55 46.66 -21.90
N TRP A 52 38.82 46.15 -20.69
CA TRP A 52 38.79 44.71 -20.44
C TRP A 52 37.56 44.23 -19.70
N ILE A 53 36.88 45.09 -18.98
CA ILE A 53 35.67 44.75 -18.18
C ILE A 53 34.54 44.17 -19.07
N PRO A 54 34.23 44.71 -20.28
CA PRO A 54 33.12 44.16 -21.07
C PRO A 54 33.41 42.74 -21.62
N VAL A 55 34.67 42.45 -21.95
CA VAL A 55 35.04 41.13 -22.50
C VAL A 55 34.98 40.03 -21.41
N SER A 56 35.51 40.31 -20.23
CA SER A 56 35.48 39.36 -19.11
C SER A 56 34.06 39.07 -18.61
N VAL A 57 33.21 40.10 -18.58
CA VAL A 57 31.79 39.95 -18.23
C VAL A 57 31.04 39.12 -19.29
N ALA A 58 31.28 39.37 -20.58
CA ALA A 58 30.68 38.61 -21.67
C ALA A 58 31.09 37.13 -21.64
N VAL A 59 32.37 36.83 -21.37
CA VAL A 59 32.85 35.44 -21.19
C VAL A 59 32.24 34.78 -19.98
N ALA A 60 32.11 35.47 -18.84
CA ALA A 60 31.51 34.95 -17.66
C ALA A 60 30.02 34.62 -17.87
N LEU A 61 29.27 35.52 -18.52
CA LEU A 61 27.87 35.29 -18.88
C LEU A 61 27.72 34.12 -19.85
N GLY A 62 28.63 34.00 -20.84
CA GLY A 62 28.65 32.86 -21.76
C GLY A 62 28.86 31.51 -21.03
N MET A 63 29.81 31.47 -20.08
CA MET A 63 30.02 30.26 -19.25
C MET A 63 28.84 29.92 -18.38
N ILE A 64 28.19 30.92 -17.76
CA ILE A 64 26.96 30.70 -16.95
C ILE A 64 25.86 30.15 -17.83
N ALA A 65 25.65 30.69 -19.03
CA ALA A 65 24.64 30.19 -19.97
C ALA A 65 24.93 28.74 -20.40
N LEU A 66 26.17 28.40 -20.73
CA LEU A 66 26.57 27.03 -21.07
C LEU A 66 26.39 26.08 -19.90
N PHE A 67 26.80 26.50 -18.71
CA PHE A 67 26.56 25.67 -17.48
C PHE A 67 25.10 25.48 -17.18
N SER A 68 24.29 26.52 -17.37
CA SER A 68 22.81 26.41 -17.16
C SER A 68 22.18 25.45 -18.17
N ILE A 69 22.57 25.50 -19.45
CA ILE A 69 22.09 24.56 -20.47
C ILE A 69 22.55 23.13 -20.14
N PHE A 70 23.78 22.95 -19.70
CA PHE A 70 24.31 21.65 -19.30
C PHE A 70 23.54 21.09 -18.07
N ALA A 71 23.33 21.94 -17.07
CA ALA A 71 22.56 21.55 -15.87
C ALA A 71 21.11 21.16 -16.20
N LEU A 72 20.44 21.93 -17.08
CA LEU A 72 19.09 21.60 -17.53
C LEU A 72 19.04 20.27 -18.30
N ARG A 73 20.03 20.01 -19.18
CA ARG A 73 20.11 18.72 -19.86
C ARG A 73 20.34 17.56 -18.89
N LEU A 74 21.20 17.75 -17.89
CA LEU A 74 21.47 16.73 -16.87
C LEU A 74 20.20 16.43 -16.06
N LEU A 75 19.47 17.46 -15.62
CA LEU A 75 18.21 17.30 -14.90
C LEU A 75 17.16 16.53 -15.72
N ASN A 76 17.02 16.88 -17.00
CA ASN A 76 16.09 16.18 -17.89
C ASN A 76 16.48 14.70 -18.08
N THR A 77 17.79 14.41 -18.17
CA THR A 77 18.27 13.02 -18.28
C THR A 77 17.97 12.23 -17.00
N ILE A 78 18.17 12.84 -15.84
CA ILE A 78 17.83 12.22 -14.54
C ILE A 78 16.34 11.94 -14.45
N ASP A 79 15.49 12.89 -14.85
CA ASP A 79 14.03 12.71 -14.87
C ASP A 79 13.59 11.58 -15.80
N GLU A 80 14.17 11.48 -16.99
CA GLU A 80 13.89 10.38 -17.91
C GLU A 80 14.31 9.01 -17.34
N GLN A 81 15.49 8.97 -16.71
CA GLN A 81 15.98 7.74 -16.06
C GLN A 81 15.08 7.34 -14.89
N ASN A 82 14.67 8.30 -14.06
CA ASN A 82 13.75 8.05 -12.96
C ASN A 82 12.40 7.54 -13.46
N LYS A 83 11.84 8.13 -14.51
CA LYS A 83 10.59 7.64 -15.13
C LYS A 83 10.74 6.22 -15.66
N LYS A 84 11.87 5.89 -16.30
CA LYS A 84 12.15 4.52 -16.76
C LYS A 84 12.29 3.54 -15.58
N LEU A 85 12.97 3.94 -14.52
CA LEU A 85 13.09 3.11 -13.31
C LEU A 85 11.72 2.81 -12.69
N VAL A 86 10.87 3.83 -12.54
CA VAL A 86 9.51 3.65 -12.02
C VAL A 86 8.70 2.72 -12.92
N SER A 87 8.72 2.93 -14.25
CA SER A 87 7.99 2.08 -15.18
C SER A 87 8.45 0.62 -15.16
N VAL A 88 9.76 0.38 -15.06
CA VAL A 88 10.33 -0.98 -14.93
C VAL A 88 9.95 -1.62 -13.60
N GLN A 89 9.92 -0.84 -12.51
CA GLN A 89 9.46 -1.33 -11.21
C GLN A 89 7.99 -1.72 -11.24
N ASP A 90 7.13 -0.89 -11.85
CA ASP A 90 5.71 -1.17 -11.99
C ASP A 90 5.46 -2.43 -12.85
N GLU A 91 6.16 -2.55 -13.98
CA GLU A 91 6.10 -3.74 -14.83
C GLU A 91 6.53 -5.00 -14.07
N ARG A 92 7.63 -4.91 -13.32
CA ARG A 92 8.12 -6.01 -12.48
C ARG A 92 7.08 -6.42 -11.43
N GLN A 93 6.44 -5.45 -10.78
CA GLN A 93 5.40 -5.72 -9.79
C GLN A 93 4.16 -6.36 -10.41
N GLN A 94 3.73 -5.89 -11.59
CA GLN A 94 2.64 -6.48 -12.34
C GLN A 94 2.96 -7.92 -12.76
N LEU A 95 4.17 -8.18 -13.26
CA LEU A 95 4.61 -9.52 -13.62
C LEU A 95 4.66 -10.45 -12.42
N GLN A 96 5.15 -9.99 -11.28
CA GLN A 96 5.16 -10.77 -10.04
C GLN A 96 3.74 -11.13 -9.59
N THR A 97 2.83 -10.17 -9.60
CA THR A 97 1.41 -10.41 -9.27
C THR A 97 0.78 -11.43 -10.23
N ARG A 98 1.06 -11.30 -11.51
CA ARG A 98 0.56 -12.22 -12.53
C ARG A 98 1.14 -13.64 -12.38
N LEU A 99 2.43 -13.75 -12.06
CA LEU A 99 3.07 -15.03 -11.75
C LEU A 99 2.46 -15.72 -10.53
N LEU A 100 2.19 -14.98 -9.45
CA LEU A 100 1.53 -15.51 -8.27
C LEU A 100 0.12 -16.01 -8.58
N ALA A 101 -0.65 -15.23 -9.33
CA ALA A 101 -2.01 -15.62 -9.75
C ALA A 101 -2.00 -16.89 -10.63
N LEU A 102 -1.08 -16.97 -11.60
CA LEU A 102 -0.92 -18.17 -12.45
C LEU A 102 -0.48 -19.40 -11.66
N LYS A 103 0.42 -19.21 -10.70
CA LYS A 103 0.86 -20.30 -9.82
C LYS A 103 -0.29 -20.83 -8.98
N ASP A 104 -1.12 -19.95 -8.45
CA ASP A 104 -2.30 -20.28 -7.66
C ASP A 104 -3.32 -21.06 -8.52
N GLU A 105 -3.55 -20.61 -9.75
CA GLU A 105 -4.43 -21.29 -10.70
C GLU A 105 -3.89 -22.68 -11.08
N LEU A 106 -2.58 -22.80 -11.34
CA LEU A 106 -1.94 -24.09 -11.60
C LEU A 106 -2.10 -25.04 -10.41
N THR A 107 -1.84 -24.57 -9.20
CA THR A 107 -1.99 -25.38 -7.98
C THR A 107 -3.41 -25.89 -7.83
N ARG A 108 -4.41 -25.04 -8.06
CA ARG A 108 -5.83 -25.46 -8.04
C ARG A 108 -6.14 -26.51 -9.11
N LYS A 109 -5.63 -26.33 -10.34
CA LYS A 109 -5.81 -27.33 -11.41
C LYS A 109 -5.14 -28.65 -11.09
N GLU A 110 -3.92 -28.63 -10.53
CA GLU A 110 -3.22 -29.85 -10.11
C GLU A 110 -3.96 -30.57 -8.99
N GLU A 111 -4.53 -29.85 -8.05
CA GLU A 111 -5.35 -30.45 -6.99
C GLU A 111 -6.61 -31.12 -7.53
N LEU A 112 -7.30 -30.47 -8.47
CA LEU A 112 -8.41 -31.06 -9.20
C LEU A 112 -8.00 -32.37 -9.89
N LEU A 113 -6.90 -32.33 -10.62
CA LEU A 113 -6.38 -33.50 -11.35
C LEU A 113 -5.99 -34.64 -10.39
N LYS A 114 -5.40 -34.32 -9.22
CA LYS A 114 -5.06 -35.34 -8.20
C LYS A 114 -6.28 -36.08 -7.66
N VAL A 115 -7.39 -35.38 -7.48
CA VAL A 115 -8.64 -36.05 -7.07
C VAL A 115 -9.21 -36.87 -8.22
N LEU A 116 -9.25 -36.33 -9.44
CA LEU A 116 -9.75 -37.02 -10.62
C LEU A 116 -8.90 -38.24 -11.03
N ALA A 117 -7.58 -38.17 -10.77
CA ALA A 117 -6.66 -39.29 -11.06
C ALA A 117 -6.68 -40.38 -9.97
N SER A 118 -7.52 -40.25 -8.95
CA SER A 118 -7.65 -41.27 -7.91
C SER A 118 -8.25 -42.55 -8.49
N LYS A 119 -7.76 -43.67 -8.02
CA LYS A 119 -8.23 -44.99 -8.46
C LYS A 119 -9.71 -45.24 -8.10
N ARG A 120 -10.18 -44.59 -7.07
CA ARG A 120 -11.54 -44.74 -6.55
C ARG A 120 -12.18 -43.39 -6.35
N ILE A 121 -13.10 -43.06 -7.24
CA ILE A 121 -13.83 -41.78 -7.23
C ILE A 121 -15.30 -42.06 -7.13
N GLU A 122 -15.93 -41.36 -6.23
CA GLU A 122 -17.41 -41.34 -6.06
C GLU A 122 -17.92 -39.95 -6.50
N ILE A 123 -19.00 -39.89 -7.22
CA ILE A 123 -19.63 -38.68 -7.68
C ILE A 123 -21.08 -38.63 -7.20
N THR A 124 -21.42 -37.56 -6.51
CA THR A 124 -22.79 -37.28 -6.11
C THR A 124 -23.26 -35.97 -6.72
N VAL A 125 -24.40 -35.98 -7.38
CA VAL A 125 -25.04 -34.77 -7.91
C VAL A 125 -26.06 -34.29 -6.87
N MET A 126 -26.02 -33.03 -6.55
CA MET A 126 -26.95 -32.31 -5.68
C MET A 126 -27.82 -31.39 -6.54
N ASN A 127 -29.12 -31.51 -6.40
CA ASN A 127 -30.09 -30.70 -7.13
C ASN A 127 -30.60 -29.54 -6.28
N GLY A 128 -31.01 -28.48 -6.94
CA GLY A 128 -31.64 -27.33 -6.32
C GLY A 128 -32.94 -27.70 -5.63
N LEU A 129 -33.16 -27.09 -4.49
CA LEU A 129 -34.38 -27.23 -3.72
C LEU A 129 -35.31 -26.03 -3.94
N LYS A 130 -36.42 -25.96 -3.21
CA LYS A 130 -37.39 -24.85 -3.37
C LYS A 130 -36.79 -23.47 -3.22
N THR A 131 -35.78 -23.33 -2.36
CA THR A 131 -35.09 -22.08 -2.10
C THR A 131 -34.30 -21.61 -3.31
N SER A 132 -33.76 -22.53 -4.12
CA SER A 132 -32.97 -22.19 -5.34
C SER A 132 -33.06 -23.33 -6.38
N PRO A 133 -34.18 -23.43 -7.09
CA PRO A 133 -34.47 -24.57 -8.00
C PRO A 133 -33.47 -24.70 -9.17
N VAL A 134 -32.84 -23.61 -9.57
CA VAL A 134 -31.86 -23.56 -10.69
C VAL A 134 -30.46 -23.91 -10.23
N SER A 135 -30.20 -23.93 -8.95
CA SER A 135 -28.89 -24.28 -8.39
C SER A 135 -28.61 -25.76 -8.52
N TYR A 136 -27.39 -26.12 -8.69
CA TYR A 136 -26.96 -27.51 -8.61
C TYR A 136 -25.50 -27.58 -8.11
N GLY A 137 -25.12 -28.75 -7.66
CA GLY A 137 -23.76 -29.03 -7.24
C GLY A 137 -23.34 -30.46 -7.59
N LYS A 138 -22.06 -30.67 -7.65
CA LYS A 138 -21.43 -31.99 -7.77
C LYS A 138 -20.35 -32.10 -6.72
N ILE A 139 -20.36 -33.18 -6.00
CA ILE A 139 -19.26 -33.54 -5.12
C ILE A 139 -18.52 -34.73 -5.71
N ILE A 140 -17.24 -34.58 -5.96
CA ILE A 140 -16.32 -35.59 -6.45
C ILE A 140 -15.36 -35.89 -5.30
N TRP A 141 -15.36 -37.11 -4.81
CA TRP A 141 -14.60 -37.42 -3.62
C TRP A 141 -13.89 -38.76 -3.69
N ASP A 142 -12.77 -38.84 -2.99
CA ASP A 142 -11.96 -40.05 -2.83
C ASP A 142 -12.12 -40.56 -1.39
N PRO A 143 -12.81 -41.72 -1.20
CA PRO A 143 -13.02 -42.29 0.12
C PRO A 143 -11.72 -42.68 0.85
N GLU A 144 -10.68 -43.06 0.09
CA GLU A 144 -9.41 -43.50 0.66
C GLU A 144 -8.58 -42.31 1.15
N LYS A 145 -8.53 -41.23 0.35
CA LYS A 145 -7.79 -40.02 0.70
C LYS A 145 -8.57 -39.04 1.59
N LYS A 146 -9.86 -39.26 1.79
CA LYS A 146 -10.76 -38.36 2.55
C LYS A 146 -10.79 -36.94 1.97
N THR A 147 -10.59 -36.80 0.68
CA THR A 147 -10.60 -35.51 0.00
C THR A 147 -11.76 -35.45 -0.98
N ALA A 148 -12.34 -34.27 -1.09
CA ALA A 148 -13.41 -34.03 -2.04
C ALA A 148 -13.25 -32.69 -2.73
N ILE A 149 -13.86 -32.58 -3.91
CA ILE A 149 -14.06 -31.34 -4.62
C ILE A 149 -15.56 -31.13 -4.75
N LEU A 150 -16.01 -30.00 -4.22
CA LEU A 150 -17.36 -29.52 -4.40
C LEU A 150 -17.35 -28.52 -5.57
N GLN A 151 -18.11 -28.80 -6.61
CA GLN A 151 -18.48 -27.84 -7.64
C GLN A 151 -19.89 -27.37 -7.39
N VAL A 152 -20.14 -26.07 -7.43
CA VAL A 152 -21.49 -25.49 -7.33
C VAL A 152 -21.71 -24.50 -8.47
N SER A 153 -22.96 -24.40 -8.91
CA SER A 153 -23.38 -23.49 -9.96
C SER A 153 -24.75 -22.90 -9.61
N ASN A 154 -24.96 -21.66 -10.02
CA ASN A 154 -26.20 -20.90 -9.83
C ASN A 154 -26.64 -20.73 -8.36
N LEU A 155 -25.74 -20.88 -7.40
CA LEU A 155 -26.02 -20.47 -6.02
C LEU A 155 -26.06 -18.95 -5.92
N PRO A 156 -27.05 -18.34 -5.26
CA PRO A 156 -27.08 -16.91 -5.04
C PRO A 156 -25.85 -16.39 -4.32
N PRO A 157 -25.40 -15.14 -4.59
CA PRO A 157 -24.35 -14.50 -3.81
C PRO A 157 -24.72 -14.47 -2.33
N VAL A 158 -23.74 -14.69 -1.47
CA VAL A 158 -23.95 -14.66 -0.02
C VAL A 158 -23.90 -13.23 0.53
N PRO A 159 -24.76 -12.85 1.50
CA PRO A 159 -24.58 -11.65 2.31
C PRO A 159 -23.26 -11.66 3.06
N SER A 160 -22.72 -10.50 3.41
CA SER A 160 -21.41 -10.36 4.06
C SER A 160 -21.28 -11.03 5.44
N ASP A 161 -22.42 -11.26 6.09
CA ASP A 161 -22.59 -11.89 7.41
C ASP A 161 -22.89 -13.40 7.35
N LYS A 162 -22.92 -13.98 6.13
CA LYS A 162 -23.26 -15.40 5.92
C LYS A 162 -22.22 -16.10 5.04
N ASP A 163 -22.26 -17.43 5.10
CA ASP A 163 -21.51 -18.35 4.26
C ASP A 163 -22.37 -19.57 3.91
N TYR A 164 -22.05 -20.24 2.82
CA TYR A 164 -22.58 -21.57 2.58
C TYR A 164 -21.80 -22.61 3.36
N GLN A 165 -22.51 -23.63 3.87
CA GLN A 165 -21.90 -24.74 4.56
C GLN A 165 -22.32 -26.06 3.91
N LEU A 166 -21.32 -26.91 3.60
CA LEU A 166 -21.53 -28.25 3.11
C LEU A 166 -21.68 -29.22 4.29
N TRP A 167 -22.66 -30.08 4.19
CA TRP A 167 -22.95 -31.13 5.15
C TRP A 167 -22.87 -32.50 4.52
N VAL A 168 -22.33 -33.47 5.26
CA VAL A 168 -22.45 -34.88 5.00
C VAL A 168 -23.51 -35.43 5.99
N ILE A 169 -24.54 -36.03 5.48
CA ILE A 169 -25.56 -36.64 6.30
C ILE A 169 -25.23 -38.12 6.48
N LYS A 170 -24.83 -38.50 7.70
CA LYS A 170 -24.52 -39.87 8.09
C LYS A 170 -25.49 -40.27 9.20
N ASP A 171 -26.15 -41.42 9.07
CA ASP A 171 -27.11 -41.92 10.08
C ASP A 171 -28.15 -40.86 10.50
N LYS A 172 -28.63 -40.09 9.53
CA LYS A 172 -29.53 -38.94 9.72
C LYS A 172 -28.94 -37.78 10.54
N LYS A 173 -27.63 -37.79 10.80
CA LYS A 173 -26.92 -36.71 11.50
C LYS A 173 -26.10 -35.88 10.51
N PRO A 174 -26.27 -34.56 10.49
CA PRO A 174 -25.43 -33.69 9.68
C PRO A 174 -24.05 -33.53 10.32
N ILE A 175 -23.01 -33.70 9.52
CA ILE A 175 -21.61 -33.47 9.88
C ILE A 175 -21.08 -32.39 8.94
N SER A 176 -20.52 -31.32 9.48
CA SER A 176 -19.94 -30.27 8.69
C SER A 176 -18.77 -30.81 7.86
N ALA A 177 -18.77 -30.52 6.56
CA ALA A 177 -17.70 -30.87 5.65
C ALA A 177 -16.90 -29.65 5.17
N GLY A 178 -17.33 -28.44 5.52
CA GLY A 178 -16.64 -27.20 5.20
C GLY A 178 -17.57 -26.04 4.94
N VAL A 179 -16.99 -24.84 5.02
CA VAL A 179 -17.68 -23.57 4.79
C VAL A 179 -17.08 -22.94 3.54
N PHE A 180 -17.89 -22.32 2.71
CA PHE A 180 -17.45 -21.66 1.48
C PHE A 180 -18.35 -20.50 1.11
N SER A 181 -17.79 -19.55 0.36
CA SER A 181 -18.55 -18.44 -0.20
C SER A 181 -18.47 -18.50 -1.72
N VAL A 182 -19.59 -18.21 -2.38
CA VAL A 182 -19.63 -18.10 -3.85
C VAL A 182 -19.45 -16.65 -4.25
N ASN A 183 -18.71 -16.44 -5.32
CA ASN A 183 -18.57 -15.17 -5.99
C ASN A 183 -19.22 -15.27 -7.39
N ASN A 184 -19.31 -14.17 -8.11
CA ASN A 184 -19.92 -14.12 -9.43
C ASN A 184 -19.12 -14.86 -10.52
N SER A 185 -18.00 -15.51 -10.16
CA SER A 185 -17.16 -16.27 -11.09
C SER A 185 -17.64 -17.72 -11.10
N GLU A 186 -18.28 -18.15 -12.16
CA GLU A 186 -18.67 -19.56 -12.36
C GLU A 186 -17.68 -20.28 -13.28
N PRO A 187 -17.47 -21.59 -13.04
CA PRO A 187 -17.93 -22.43 -11.93
C PRO A 187 -17.09 -22.26 -10.66
N ASN A 188 -17.75 -22.33 -9.50
CA ASN A 188 -17.08 -22.31 -8.19
C ASN A 188 -16.67 -23.70 -7.76
N TYR A 189 -15.39 -23.92 -7.49
CA TYR A 189 -14.81 -25.17 -7.01
C TYR A 189 -14.20 -24.98 -5.63
N PHE A 190 -14.55 -25.88 -4.72
CA PHE A 190 -14.06 -25.85 -3.35
C PHE A 190 -13.45 -27.19 -2.98
N LYS A 191 -12.20 -27.18 -2.51
CA LYS A 191 -11.53 -28.36 -1.98
C LYS A 191 -11.99 -28.59 -0.54
N ILE A 192 -12.29 -29.84 -0.24
CA ILE A 192 -12.66 -30.31 1.08
C ILE A 192 -11.62 -31.33 1.51
N GLU A 193 -11.01 -31.06 2.65
CA GLU A 193 -10.04 -31.96 3.26
C GLU A 193 -10.65 -32.61 4.49
N ASN A 194 -10.20 -33.81 4.82
CA ASN A 194 -10.64 -34.57 5.98
C ASN A 194 -12.15 -34.84 6.04
N LEU A 195 -12.70 -35.24 4.89
CA LEU A 195 -14.10 -35.65 4.85
C LEU A 195 -14.36 -36.72 5.94
N ALA A 196 -15.32 -36.44 6.82
CA ALA A 196 -15.56 -37.25 8.04
C ALA A 196 -16.01 -38.68 7.76
N VAL A 197 -16.38 -39.00 6.51
CA VAL A 197 -16.91 -40.30 6.11
C VAL A 197 -16.07 -40.92 5.01
N THR A 198 -15.66 -42.16 5.21
CA THR A 198 -14.81 -42.90 4.28
C THR A 198 -15.56 -43.98 3.51
N ASN A 199 -16.71 -44.41 4.00
CA ASN A 199 -17.52 -45.43 3.35
C ASN A 199 -18.70 -44.77 2.62
N PRO A 200 -18.82 -44.87 1.29
CA PRO A 200 -19.94 -44.33 0.54
C PRO A 200 -21.33 -44.81 1.04
N LYS A 201 -21.40 -46.05 1.51
CA LYS A 201 -22.65 -46.65 1.99
C LYS A 201 -23.17 -46.03 3.29
N GLU A 202 -22.32 -45.30 4.04
CA GLU A 202 -22.69 -44.60 5.26
C GLU A 202 -23.21 -43.19 5.01
N ILE A 203 -23.08 -42.70 3.78
CA ILE A 203 -23.54 -41.36 3.39
C ILE A 203 -24.98 -41.44 2.91
N GLY A 204 -25.90 -40.89 3.67
CA GLY A 204 -27.30 -40.75 3.26
C GLY A 204 -27.50 -39.65 2.23
N ALA A 205 -26.85 -38.51 2.43
CA ALA A 205 -26.90 -37.37 1.50
C ALA A 205 -25.78 -36.39 1.73
N PHE A 206 -25.57 -35.54 0.72
CA PHE A 206 -24.85 -34.25 0.84
C PHE A 206 -25.87 -33.13 0.76
N ALA A 207 -25.67 -32.05 1.52
CA ALA A 207 -26.52 -30.88 1.51
C ALA A 207 -25.73 -29.59 1.69
N VAL A 208 -26.22 -28.49 1.14
CA VAL A 208 -25.67 -27.15 1.34
C VAL A 208 -26.74 -26.25 1.90
N THR A 209 -26.40 -25.59 3.00
CA THR A 209 -27.25 -24.58 3.66
C THR A 209 -26.58 -23.22 3.68
N LEU A 210 -27.36 -22.16 3.90
CA LEU A 210 -26.85 -20.80 4.11
C LEU A 210 -26.84 -20.54 5.63
N GLU A 211 -25.64 -20.42 6.18
CA GLU A 211 -25.39 -20.30 7.62
C GLU A 211 -24.76 -18.94 8.00
N PRO A 212 -24.72 -18.59 9.29
CA PRO A 212 -23.92 -17.46 9.75
C PRO A 212 -22.46 -17.61 9.34
N LYS A 213 -21.78 -16.47 9.16
CA LYS A 213 -20.40 -16.43 8.72
C LYS A 213 -19.47 -17.29 9.59
N GLY A 214 -18.65 -18.11 8.92
CA GLY A 214 -17.79 -19.09 9.57
C GLY A 214 -18.46 -20.44 9.89
N GLY A 215 -19.75 -20.59 9.61
CA GLY A 215 -20.50 -21.81 9.79
C GLY A 215 -20.93 -22.09 11.23
N VAL A 216 -21.65 -23.17 11.40
CA VAL A 216 -22.27 -23.60 12.69
C VAL A 216 -22.07 -25.10 12.92
N PRO A 217 -22.18 -25.60 14.18
CA PRO A 217 -22.04 -27.04 14.46
C PRO A 217 -23.23 -27.89 13.96
N GLN A 218 -24.42 -27.33 13.83
CA GLN A 218 -25.62 -27.93 13.33
C GLN A 218 -26.31 -27.00 12.33
N PRO A 219 -26.93 -27.51 11.24
CA PRO A 219 -27.58 -26.67 10.26
C PRO A 219 -28.72 -25.86 10.88
N THR A 220 -28.69 -24.55 10.67
CA THR A 220 -29.71 -23.61 11.15
C THR A 220 -30.39 -22.85 10.01
N GLY A 221 -29.74 -22.77 8.87
CA GLY A 221 -30.20 -22.02 7.71
C GLY A 221 -30.99 -22.87 6.72
N GLU A 222 -31.51 -22.19 5.70
CA GLU A 222 -32.24 -22.85 4.61
C GLU A 222 -31.32 -23.68 3.74
N MET A 223 -31.87 -24.83 3.28
CA MET A 223 -31.16 -25.74 2.39
C MET A 223 -31.38 -25.34 0.94
N TYR A 224 -30.28 -25.17 0.20
CA TYR A 224 -30.28 -24.73 -1.19
C TYR A 224 -30.17 -25.88 -2.19
N ILE A 225 -29.24 -26.78 -1.96
CA ILE A 225 -29.03 -27.97 -2.81
C ILE A 225 -28.82 -29.20 -1.95
N ALA A 226 -29.28 -30.36 -2.42
CA ALA A 226 -29.05 -31.64 -1.77
C ALA A 226 -29.04 -32.79 -2.79
N GLY A 227 -28.36 -33.88 -2.42
CA GLY A 227 -28.31 -35.11 -3.24
C GLY A 227 -27.77 -36.29 -2.48
N SER A 228 -28.20 -37.49 -2.86
CA SER A 228 -27.70 -38.75 -2.29
C SER A 228 -26.76 -39.45 -3.22
N PRO A 229 -25.71 -40.13 -2.72
CA PRO A 229 -24.87 -41.01 -3.54
C PRO A 229 -25.74 -42.05 -4.25
N LYS A 230 -25.42 -42.31 -5.51
CA LYS A 230 -26.00 -43.45 -6.20
C LYS A 230 -25.21 -44.70 -5.78
N LEU A 231 -25.82 -45.57 -5.04
CA LEU A 231 -25.26 -46.88 -4.65
C LEU A 231 -25.26 -47.83 -5.83
#